data_42428583c3d14eb263fddcdbd070541e
#
_entry.id   42428583c3d14eb263fddcdbd070541e
#
_cell.length_a   1.000
_cell.length_b   1.000
_cell.length_c   1.000
_cell.angle_alpha   90.00
_cell.angle_beta   90.00
_cell.angle_gamma   90.00
#
_symmetry.space_group_name_H-M   'P 1'
#
loop_
_entity.id
_entity.type
_entity.pdbx_description
1 polymer ?
#
loop_
_entity_poly.entity_id
_entity_poly.type
_entity_poly.pdbx_seq_one_letter_code
_entity_poly.pdbx_strand_id
1 'polypeptide(L)'
;MGSWTKRPPPETLARIREIISANADGAIEAHDLRTRHAGRMMFIDFHLVVPSSMSVAAAHQICDRLELAIKAEFPDALISIHVEPDDQAKHSGRKVHGEEKDAAVAGLEVPTP
;
A
#
# COMPACT_ATOMS: atom_id res chain seq x y z
N MET A 1 -22.09 20.48 4.53
CA MET A 1 -21.88 20.14 3.78
C MET A 1 -20.89 19.35 3.75
N GLY A 2 -20.54 18.81 3.96
CA GLY A 2 -19.66 17.92 3.92
C GLY A 2 -18.83 17.90 2.81
N SER A 3 -17.91 17.09 2.75
CA SER A 3 -17.05 17.03 1.74
C SER A 3 -17.68 16.38 0.57
N TRP A 4 -17.18 16.62 -0.59
CA TRP A 4 -17.68 15.98 -1.77
C TRP A 4 -17.00 14.67 -2.01
N THR A 5 -16.16 14.21 -1.12
CA THR A 5 -15.61 12.88 -1.19
C THR A 5 -16.33 12.02 -0.19
N LYS A 6 -16.41 10.74 -0.48
CA LYS A 6 -17.04 9.81 0.41
C LYS A 6 -16.20 8.60 0.62
N ARG A 7 -16.42 7.92 1.73
CA ARG A 7 -15.73 6.68 1.97
C ARG A 7 -16.39 5.60 1.18
N PRO A 8 -15.66 4.68 0.66
CA PRO A 8 -16.26 3.54 -0.03
C PRO A 8 -16.96 2.61 0.95
N PRO A 9 -17.84 1.79 0.48
CA PRO A 9 -18.48 0.80 1.35
C PRO A 9 -17.48 -0.17 1.94
N PRO A 10 -17.78 -0.74 3.08
CA PRO A 10 -16.85 -1.66 3.72
C PRO A 10 -16.41 -2.82 2.85
N GLU A 11 -17.28 -3.34 1.99
CA GLU A 11 -16.89 -4.43 1.17
C GLU A 11 -15.92 -4.01 0.10
N THR A 12 -15.97 -2.78 -0.33
CA THR A 12 -15.01 -2.27 -1.28
C THR A 12 -13.63 -2.17 -0.63
N LEU A 13 -13.61 -1.67 0.60
CA LEU A 13 -12.35 -1.60 1.31
C LEU A 13 -11.78 -2.97 1.56
N ALA A 14 -12.62 -3.93 1.89
CA ALA A 14 -12.16 -5.28 2.14
C ALA A 14 -11.57 -5.87 0.87
N ARG A 15 -12.20 -5.58 -0.26
CA ARG A 15 -11.68 -6.11 -1.51
C ARG A 15 -10.35 -5.48 -1.87
N ILE A 16 -10.19 -4.19 -1.65
CA ILE A 16 -8.93 -3.53 -1.93
C ILE A 16 -7.84 -4.13 -1.06
N ARG A 17 -8.12 -4.40 0.20
CA ARG A 17 -7.14 -5.02 1.07
C ARG A 17 -6.75 -6.39 0.58
N GLU A 18 -7.71 -7.16 0.08
CA GLU A 18 -7.40 -8.47 -0.44
C GLU A 18 -6.51 -8.37 -1.67
N ILE A 19 -6.76 -7.43 -2.54
CA ILE A 19 -5.96 -7.27 -3.73
C ILE A 19 -4.53 -6.88 -3.35
N ILE A 20 -4.38 -5.97 -2.41
CA ILE A 20 -3.06 -5.56 -1.98
C ILE A 20 -2.34 -6.74 -1.37
N SER A 21 -3.00 -7.46 -0.50
CA SER A 21 -2.36 -8.57 0.16
C SER A 21 -1.94 -9.65 -0.81
N ALA A 22 -2.71 -9.88 -1.84
CA ALA A 22 -2.41 -10.93 -2.78
C ALA A 22 -1.31 -10.54 -3.76
N ASN A 23 -0.99 -9.27 -3.88
CA ASN A 23 -0.05 -8.82 -4.88
C ASN A 23 1.17 -8.10 -4.33
N ALA A 24 1.39 -8.19 -3.05
CA ALA A 24 2.48 -7.44 -2.42
C ALA A 24 3.73 -8.29 -2.18
N ASP A 25 3.90 -9.38 -2.92
CA ASP A 25 5.06 -10.21 -2.72
C ASP A 25 6.32 -9.42 -2.84
N GLY A 26 7.21 -9.59 -1.93
CA GLY A 26 8.46 -8.84 -1.86
C GLY A 26 8.42 -7.71 -0.87
N ALA A 27 7.25 -7.23 -0.53
CA ALA A 27 7.13 -6.19 0.47
C ALA A 27 6.96 -6.81 1.83
N ILE A 28 7.27 -6.06 2.86
CA ILE A 28 7.12 -6.54 4.22
C ILE A 28 5.70 -6.33 4.69
N GLU A 29 5.15 -5.18 4.42
CA GLU A 29 3.77 -4.92 4.81
C GLU A 29 3.23 -3.75 4.05
N ALA A 30 1.94 -3.59 4.05
CA ALA A 30 1.30 -2.38 3.58
C ALA A 30 0.42 -1.89 4.70
N HIS A 31 0.35 -0.59 4.89
CA HIS A 31 -0.45 -0.06 5.96
C HIS A 31 -1.01 1.32 5.60
N ASP A 32 -1.85 1.82 6.47
CA ASP A 32 -2.41 3.14 6.31
C ASP A 32 -3.19 3.28 5.02
N LEU A 33 -4.00 2.33 4.70
CA LEU A 33 -4.82 2.40 3.51
C LEU A 33 -5.87 3.47 3.65
N ARG A 34 -5.95 4.36 2.68
CA ARG A 34 -6.98 5.39 2.65
C ARG A 34 -7.63 5.38 1.31
N THR A 35 -8.92 5.47 1.28
CA THR A 35 -9.65 5.49 0.03
C THR A 35 -10.76 6.49 0.10
N ARG A 36 -11.04 7.14 -0.98
CA ARG A 36 -12.13 8.09 -1.06
C ARG A 36 -12.68 8.13 -2.44
N HIS A 37 -13.97 8.35 -2.56
CA HIS A 37 -14.60 8.52 -3.83
C HIS A 37 -14.88 9.98 -4.06
N ALA A 38 -14.68 10.45 -5.27
CA ALA A 38 -15.07 11.79 -5.67
C ALA A 38 -15.68 11.63 -7.06
N GLY A 39 -16.97 11.61 -7.14
CA GLY A 39 -17.64 11.31 -8.38
C GLY A 39 -17.34 9.89 -8.78
N ARG A 40 -16.83 9.63 -9.99
CA ARG A 40 -16.51 8.33 -10.36
C ARG A 40 -15.09 8.00 -10.04
N MET A 41 -14.30 8.91 -9.57
CA MET A 41 -12.91 8.63 -9.25
C MET A 41 -12.80 8.02 -7.89
N MET A 42 -11.85 7.11 -7.74
CA MET A 42 -11.58 6.55 -6.44
C MET A 42 -10.11 6.79 -6.15
N PHE A 43 -9.82 7.50 -5.07
CA PHE A 43 -8.44 7.76 -4.68
C PHE A 43 -8.03 6.73 -3.66
N ILE A 44 -6.94 6.03 -3.94
CA ILE A 44 -6.44 4.99 -3.06
C ILE A 44 -5.00 5.31 -2.75
N ASP A 45 -4.65 5.42 -1.46
CA ASP A 45 -3.25 5.56 -1.16
C ASP A 45 -2.90 4.69 0.02
N PHE A 46 -1.69 4.25 0.08
CA PHE A 46 -1.22 3.45 1.20
C PHE A 46 0.29 3.45 1.23
N HIS A 47 0.83 2.97 2.30
CA HIS A 47 2.27 2.90 2.50
C HIS A 47 2.71 1.46 2.32
N LEU A 48 3.79 1.27 1.57
CA LEU A 48 4.32 -0.04 1.30
C LEU A 48 5.71 -0.12 1.89
N VAL A 49 5.91 -1.00 2.83
CA VAL A 49 7.18 -1.14 3.52
C VAL A 49 7.97 -2.25 2.84
N VAL A 50 9.17 -1.95 2.42
CA VAL A 50 10.04 -2.91 1.75
C VAL A 50 11.34 -3.05 2.50
N PRO A 51 12.07 -4.13 2.28
CA PRO A 51 13.37 -4.26 2.93
C PRO A 51 14.28 -3.11 2.55
N SER A 52 15.04 -2.62 3.50
CA SER A 52 15.90 -1.48 3.25
C SER A 52 16.91 -1.75 2.16
N SER A 53 17.25 -2.99 1.94
CA SER A 53 18.21 -3.32 0.91
C SER A 53 17.59 -3.47 -0.48
N MET A 54 16.29 -3.34 -0.61
CA MET A 54 15.66 -3.52 -1.89
C MET A 54 16.00 -2.37 -2.82
N SER A 55 16.26 -2.65 -4.08
CA SER A 55 16.56 -1.59 -5.03
C SER A 55 15.30 -0.81 -5.36
N VAL A 56 15.48 0.39 -5.83
CA VAL A 56 14.36 1.19 -6.27
C VAL A 56 13.65 0.48 -7.42
N ALA A 57 14.39 -0.15 -8.29
CA ALA A 57 13.79 -0.85 -9.41
C ALA A 57 12.89 -1.98 -8.94
N ALA A 58 13.34 -2.74 -7.96
CA ALA A 58 12.53 -3.84 -7.47
C ALA A 58 11.29 -3.33 -6.75
N ALA A 59 11.42 -2.27 -5.99
CA ALA A 59 10.27 -1.70 -5.30
C ALA A 59 9.26 -1.16 -6.30
N HIS A 60 9.74 -0.57 -7.38
CA HIS A 60 8.87 -0.04 -8.40
C HIS A 60 8.09 -1.15 -9.09
N GLN A 61 8.70 -2.29 -9.27
CA GLN A 61 7.99 -3.41 -9.85
C GLN A 61 6.84 -3.88 -8.99
N ILE A 62 7.01 -3.85 -7.67
CA ILE A 62 5.93 -4.21 -6.77
C ILE A 62 4.81 -3.19 -6.90
N CYS A 63 5.15 -1.92 -6.96
CA CYS A 63 4.15 -0.87 -7.10
C CYS A 63 3.37 -1.03 -8.40
N ASP A 64 4.05 -1.33 -9.50
CA ASP A 64 3.38 -1.52 -10.77
C ASP A 64 2.43 -2.69 -10.72
N ARG A 65 2.86 -3.77 -10.09
CA ARG A 65 2.01 -4.93 -9.99
C ARG A 65 0.77 -4.63 -9.17
N LEU A 66 0.94 -3.91 -8.08
CA LEU A 66 -0.19 -3.54 -7.24
C LEU A 66 -1.15 -2.62 -7.99
N GLU A 67 -0.62 -1.66 -8.70
CA GLU A 67 -1.47 -0.75 -9.46
C GLU A 67 -2.24 -1.48 -10.53
N LEU A 68 -1.60 -2.39 -11.23
CA LEU A 68 -2.31 -3.14 -12.24
C LEU A 68 -3.39 -3.99 -11.65
N ALA A 69 -3.13 -4.63 -10.54
CA ALA A 69 -4.12 -5.49 -9.91
C ALA A 69 -5.31 -4.69 -9.42
N ILE A 70 -5.07 -3.54 -8.83
CA ILE A 70 -6.16 -2.72 -8.32
C ILE A 70 -6.96 -2.16 -9.49
N LYS A 71 -6.29 -1.69 -10.52
CA LYS A 71 -7.01 -1.10 -11.64
C LYS A 71 -7.77 -2.10 -12.45
N ALA A 72 -7.41 -3.36 -12.37
CA ALA A 72 -8.16 -4.38 -13.06
C ALA A 72 -9.58 -4.46 -12.54
N GLU A 73 -9.79 -4.18 -11.26
CA GLU A 73 -11.13 -4.20 -10.71
C GLU A 73 -11.69 -2.81 -10.52
N PHE A 74 -10.86 -1.83 -10.37
CA PHE A 74 -11.31 -0.46 -10.14
C PHE A 74 -10.64 0.44 -11.18
N PRO A 75 -11.13 0.42 -12.40
CA PRO A 75 -10.44 1.13 -13.47
C PRO A 75 -10.36 2.63 -13.31
N ASP A 76 -11.24 3.20 -12.51
CA ASP A 76 -11.20 4.64 -12.28
C ASP A 76 -10.37 5.01 -11.05
N ALA A 77 -9.57 4.09 -10.54
CA ALA A 77 -8.79 4.38 -9.36
C ALA A 77 -7.54 5.18 -9.70
N LEU A 78 -7.25 6.13 -8.83
CA LEU A 78 -5.99 6.83 -8.86
C LEU A 78 -5.22 6.35 -7.63
N ILE A 79 -4.08 5.74 -7.85
CA ILE A 79 -3.37 5.06 -6.79
C ILE A 79 -2.06 5.71 -6.48
N SER A 80 -1.81 5.94 -5.21
CA SER A 80 -0.59 6.53 -4.76
C SER A 80 0.03 5.61 -3.74
N ILE A 81 1.22 5.12 -3.98
CA ILE A 81 1.88 4.20 -3.07
C ILE A 81 3.13 4.87 -2.53
N HIS A 82 3.20 4.99 -1.22
CA HIS A 82 4.35 5.59 -0.57
C HIS A 82 5.27 4.48 -0.11
N VAL A 83 6.42 4.36 -0.72
CA VAL A 83 7.33 3.28 -0.41
C VAL A 83 8.26 3.70 0.71
N GLU A 84 8.39 2.88 1.73
CA GLU A 84 9.21 3.18 2.89
C GLU A 84 10.15 2.04 3.18
N PRO A 85 11.36 2.33 3.58
CA PRO A 85 12.26 1.27 4.01
C PRO A 85 11.86 0.76 5.38
N ASP A 86 12.10 -0.51 5.62
CA ASP A 86 11.67 -1.11 6.84
C ASP A 86 12.15 -0.43 8.08
N ASP A 87 13.37 0.01 8.11
CA ASP A 87 13.92 0.56 9.32
C ASP A 87 13.30 1.89 9.66
N GLN A 88 12.54 2.50 8.77
CA GLN A 88 11.94 3.73 9.12
C GLN A 88 10.47 3.64 9.30
N ALA A 89 9.88 2.52 9.04
CA ALA A 89 8.47 2.37 9.22
C ALA A 89 8.14 2.27 10.67
N LYS A 90 7.15 2.93 11.13
CA LYS A 90 6.83 2.87 12.49
C LYS A 90 5.60 2.10 12.77
N HIS A 91 5.01 1.50 11.87
CA HIS A 91 3.89 0.69 12.11
C HIS A 91 2.76 1.38 12.82
N SER A 92 2.58 2.60 12.60
CA SER A 92 1.55 3.24 13.32
C SER A 92 0.22 3.12 12.63
N GLY A 93 0.11 2.64 11.48
CA GLY A 93 -1.17 2.56 10.83
C GLY A 93 -1.73 1.18 10.86
N ARG A 94 -2.93 0.94 10.27
CA ARG A 94 -3.49 -0.32 10.22
C ARG A 94 -2.84 -1.13 9.18
N LYS A 95 -2.45 -2.30 9.41
CA LYS A 95 -1.81 -3.16 8.46
C LYS A 95 -2.78 -3.70 7.47
N VAL A 96 -2.41 -3.73 6.23
CA VAL A 96 -3.18 -4.34 5.19
C VAL A 96 -2.52 -5.65 4.79
N HIS A 97 -1.21 -5.72 4.87
CA HIS A 97 -0.46 -6.91 4.49
C HIS A 97 0.77 -6.98 5.37
N GLY A 98 1.16 -8.13 5.76
CA GLY A 98 2.38 -8.31 6.54
C GLY A 98 2.12 -8.94 7.82
N GLU A 99 3.11 -9.45 8.43
CA GLU A 99 2.93 -10.02 9.63
C GLU A 99 3.61 -9.30 10.59
N GLU A 100 3.42 -9.48 11.74
CA GLU A 100 3.95 -8.78 12.66
C GLU A 100 5.30 -9.01 12.90
N LYS A 101 5.97 -9.80 12.62
CA LYS A 101 7.16 -10.03 12.93
C LYS A 101 8.18 -9.42 12.30
N ASP A 102 8.17 -8.83 11.52
CA ASP A 102 9.10 -8.16 10.84
C ASP A 102 10.39 -8.01 11.50
N ALA A 103 10.58 -8.48 12.54
CA ALA A 103 11.79 -8.34 13.15
C ALA A 103 12.90 -8.83 12.33
N ALA A 104 12.63 -9.67 11.47
CA ALA A 104 13.67 -10.21 10.74
C ALA A 104 14.39 -9.23 9.95
N VAL A 105 13.83 -8.20 9.54
CA VAL A 105 14.54 -7.31 8.76
C VAL A 105 14.94 -6.15 9.45
N ALA A 106 14.70 -6.13 10.67
CA ALA A 106 14.97 -4.95 11.38
C ALA A 106 16.33 -4.46 11.31
N GLY A 107 17.24 -5.08 11.09
CA GLY A 107 18.51 -4.56 11.13
C GLY A 107 19.06 -4.05 9.88
N LEU A 108 18.34 -4.12 8.88
CA LEU A 108 18.85 -3.72 7.70
C LEU A 108 18.77 -2.33 7.52
N GLU A 109 19.53 -1.51 7.90
CA GLU A 109 19.35 -0.24 7.69
C GLU A 109 20.06 0.29 6.64
N VAL A 110 19.65 0.76 5.70
CA VAL A 110 20.22 1.28 4.64
C VAL A 110 19.81 2.63 4.44
N PRO A 111 20.57 3.48 4.08
CA PRO A 111 20.21 4.85 3.94
C PRO A 111 19.25 4.95 2.84
N THR A 112 18.25 5.66 3.04
CA THR A 112 17.33 5.73 2.04
C THR A 112 17.71 6.76 1.16
N PRO A 113 17.38 6.76 0.02
CA PRO A 113 17.71 7.74 -0.98
C PRO A 113 16.97 8.99 -0.84
#